data_b350e24eb5c5f62e02621ef88f121e27
#
_entry.id   b350e24eb5c5f62e02621ef88f121e27
#
_cell.length_a   1.000
_cell.length_b   1.000
_cell.length_c   1.000
_cell.angle_alpha   90.00
_cell.angle_beta   90.00
_cell.angle_gamma   90.00
#
_symmetry.space_group_name_H-M   'P 1'
#
loop_
_entity.id
_entity.type
_entity.pdbx_description
1 polymer ?
#
loop_
_entity_poly.entity_id
_entity_poly.type
_entity_poly.pdbx_seq_one_letter_code
_entity_poly.pdbx_strand_id
1 'polypeptide(L)'
;MPLGVRVVLVVLFISDIWGPINTPSLLGFRYFVIFIDDYSRITYLYLMKERSELYSIFKSFYTEIKTQFNASLRIFRSDNAHEYFHTSLSQFFDDHGIIHQSSCPYTPQQNGVAEYKMHHLLEVTHALKFHMHVPKSYWSDDVLTACHLINRIPSTIIGGQIVYTVLSPDAPLFHLPPKIFGCVCYIHILGPVSDKLNPKSIKCVFFLVFSYSKRILMLLTYFLASFH
;
A
#
# COMPACT_ATOMS: atom_id res chain seq x y z
N MET A 1 -29.67 -3.21 22.17
CA MET A 1 -28.89 -1.97 22.13
C MET A 1 -28.43 -1.77 20.72
N PRO A 2 -28.70 -0.63 20.05
CA PRO A 2 -28.23 -0.43 18.69
C PRO A 2 -26.72 -0.28 18.71
N LEU A 3 -26.03 -1.10 17.92
CA LEU A 3 -24.62 -0.99 17.61
C LEU A 3 -24.39 0.42 17.04
N GLY A 4 -23.79 1.30 17.84
CA GLY A 4 -23.43 2.63 17.40
C GLY A 4 -22.44 2.51 16.23
N VAL A 5 -22.93 2.79 15.04
CA VAL A 5 -22.07 2.98 13.86
C VAL A 5 -21.14 4.13 14.18
N ARG A 6 -19.91 3.82 14.55
CA ARG A 6 -18.85 4.82 14.70
C ARG A 6 -18.57 5.34 13.29
N VAL A 7 -19.13 6.50 12.97
CA VAL A 7 -18.79 7.22 11.75
C VAL A 7 -17.32 7.63 11.88
N VAL A 8 -16.42 6.90 11.26
CA VAL A 8 -15.03 7.32 11.11
C VAL A 8 -15.07 8.46 10.09
N LEU A 9 -15.04 9.68 10.57
CA LEU A 9 -14.95 10.88 9.73
C LEU A 9 -13.52 10.96 9.18
N VAL A 10 -13.28 10.38 8.05
CA VAL A 10 -12.05 10.60 7.29
C VAL A 10 -12.19 11.95 6.59
N VAL A 11 -11.57 12.97 7.15
CA VAL A 11 -11.75 14.36 6.67
C VAL A 11 -10.65 14.78 5.72
N LEU A 12 -9.42 14.35 5.95
CA LEU A 12 -8.24 14.80 5.23
C LEU A 12 -7.34 13.62 4.85
N PHE A 13 -7.06 13.48 3.55
CA PHE A 13 -5.97 12.64 3.05
C PHE A 13 -4.82 13.47 2.50
N ILE A 14 -3.62 13.00 2.76
CA ILE A 14 -2.38 13.55 2.24
C ILE A 14 -1.77 12.56 1.27
N SER A 15 -1.28 13.01 0.13
CA SER A 15 -0.77 12.17 -0.94
C SER A 15 0.62 12.60 -1.40
N ASP A 16 1.38 11.60 -1.84
CA ASP A 16 2.66 11.79 -2.50
C ASP A 16 2.92 10.64 -3.49
N ILE A 17 3.67 10.95 -4.57
CA ILE A 17 4.02 9.99 -5.63
C ILE A 17 5.53 9.80 -5.65
N TRP A 18 5.96 8.55 -5.52
CA TRP A 18 7.37 8.18 -5.64
C TRP A 18 7.69 7.52 -6.98
N GLY A 19 8.85 7.84 -7.52
CA GLY A 19 9.39 7.28 -8.77
C GLY A 19 9.72 8.34 -9.81
N PRO A 20 10.22 7.96 -11.02
CA PRO A 20 10.33 6.58 -11.50
C PRO A 20 11.54 5.83 -10.95
N ILE A 21 11.37 4.54 -10.72
CA ILE A 21 12.51 3.65 -10.45
C ILE A 21 13.12 3.17 -11.77
N ASN A 22 14.45 3.08 -11.82
CA ASN A 22 15.17 2.65 -13.03
C ASN A 22 14.89 1.20 -13.41
N THR A 23 14.73 0.31 -12.42
CA THR A 23 14.41 -1.10 -12.64
C THR A 23 12.92 -1.32 -12.43
N PRO A 24 12.11 -1.51 -13.48
CA PRO A 24 10.70 -1.83 -13.31
C PRO A 24 10.51 -3.12 -12.50
N SER A 25 9.38 -3.23 -11.81
CA SER A 25 9.01 -4.49 -11.17
C SER A 25 8.71 -5.58 -12.21
N LEU A 26 8.57 -6.83 -11.76
CA LEU A 26 8.19 -7.96 -12.64
C LEU A 26 6.88 -7.70 -13.40
N LEU A 27 5.96 -6.93 -12.81
CA LEU A 27 4.68 -6.55 -13.43
C LEU A 27 4.75 -5.22 -14.18
N GLY A 28 5.95 -4.62 -14.31
CA GLY A 28 6.20 -3.40 -15.06
C GLY A 28 5.92 -2.10 -14.30
N PHE A 29 5.69 -2.15 -12.99
CA PHE A 29 5.51 -0.94 -12.19
C PHE A 29 6.81 -0.16 -12.07
N ARG A 30 6.70 1.18 -12.09
CA ARG A 30 7.82 2.12 -11.97
C ARG A 30 7.59 3.20 -10.93
N TYR A 31 6.36 3.35 -10.45
CA TYR A 31 5.93 4.35 -9.47
C TYR A 31 5.04 3.71 -8.43
N PHE A 32 4.84 4.40 -7.33
CA PHE A 32 3.72 4.18 -6.44
C PHE A 32 3.21 5.50 -5.87
N VAL A 33 1.94 5.51 -5.49
CA VAL A 33 1.32 6.63 -4.78
C VAL A 33 0.89 6.16 -3.40
N ILE A 34 1.02 7.05 -2.41
CA ILE A 34 0.49 6.85 -1.07
C ILE A 34 -0.64 7.83 -0.79
N PHE A 35 -1.66 7.34 -0.08
CA PHE A 35 -2.71 8.16 0.51
C PHE A 35 -2.68 7.92 2.02
N ILE A 36 -2.51 8.97 2.80
CA ILE A 36 -2.36 8.92 4.25
C ILE A 36 -3.56 9.61 4.88
N ASP A 37 -4.31 8.90 5.71
CA ASP A 37 -5.33 9.52 6.55
C ASP A 37 -4.65 10.32 7.67
N ASP A 38 -4.94 11.62 7.73
CA ASP A 38 -4.30 12.52 8.70
C ASP A 38 -4.66 12.18 10.15
N TYR A 39 -5.85 11.62 10.39
CA TYR A 39 -6.31 11.26 11.71
C TYR A 39 -5.70 9.95 12.22
N SER A 40 -5.89 8.85 11.50
CA SER A 40 -5.42 7.53 11.94
C SER A 40 -3.96 7.26 11.58
N ARG A 41 -3.38 8.05 10.68
CA ARG A 41 -2.04 7.84 10.09
C ARG A 41 -1.92 6.57 9.25
N ILE A 42 -3.03 5.92 8.92
CA ILE A 42 -3.02 4.76 8.03
C ILE A 42 -2.56 5.17 6.63
N THR A 43 -1.78 4.32 6.03
CA THR A 43 -1.20 4.55 4.71
C THR A 43 -1.75 3.52 3.74
N TYR A 44 -2.37 3.98 2.67
CA TYR A 44 -2.77 3.19 1.51
C TYR A 44 -1.71 3.37 0.43
N LEU A 45 -1.30 2.28 -0.20
CA LEU A 45 -0.27 2.29 -1.23
C LEU A 45 -0.79 1.60 -2.49
N TYR A 46 -0.62 2.28 -3.63
CA TYR A 46 -1.00 1.77 -4.94
C TYR A 46 0.19 1.86 -5.90
N LEU A 47 0.45 0.76 -6.59
CA LEU A 47 1.51 0.67 -7.60
C LEU A 47 1.03 1.23 -8.93
N MET A 48 1.92 1.90 -9.67
CA MET A 48 1.63 2.51 -10.97
C MET A 48 2.74 2.17 -11.97
N LYS A 49 2.34 1.95 -13.23
CA LYS A 49 3.29 1.88 -14.36
C LYS A 49 3.63 3.27 -14.85
N GLU A 50 2.63 4.13 -14.89
CA GLU A 50 2.72 5.51 -15.35
C GLU A 50 2.01 6.45 -14.37
N ARG A 51 2.48 7.70 -14.28
CA ARG A 51 1.87 8.72 -13.42
C ARG A 51 0.44 9.09 -13.84
N SER A 52 0.10 8.91 -15.13
CA SER A 52 -1.24 9.12 -15.67
C SER A 52 -2.32 8.22 -15.07
N GLU A 53 -1.93 7.11 -14.42
CA GLU A 53 -2.87 6.20 -13.75
C GLU A 53 -3.44 6.78 -12.44
N LEU A 54 -2.90 7.89 -11.94
CA LEU A 54 -3.30 8.50 -10.66
C LEU A 54 -4.82 8.71 -10.56
N TYR A 55 -5.45 9.23 -11.61
CA TYR A 55 -6.89 9.48 -11.60
C TYR A 55 -7.71 8.20 -11.39
N SER A 56 -7.40 7.14 -12.12
CA SER A 56 -8.13 5.86 -12.01
C SER A 56 -7.92 5.21 -10.64
N ILE A 57 -6.72 5.31 -10.09
CA ILE A 57 -6.37 4.83 -8.76
C ILE A 57 -7.10 5.63 -7.69
N PHE A 58 -7.10 6.96 -7.80
CA PHE A 58 -7.82 7.82 -6.85
C PHE A 58 -9.31 7.53 -6.83
N LYS A 59 -9.94 7.34 -7.98
CA LYS A 59 -11.36 6.97 -8.09
C LYS A 59 -11.65 5.63 -7.40
N SER A 60 -10.79 4.63 -7.59
CA SER A 60 -10.91 3.33 -6.93
C SER A 60 -10.75 3.45 -5.42
N PHE A 61 -9.73 4.20 -4.97
CA PHE A 61 -9.48 4.50 -3.57
C PHE A 61 -10.67 5.22 -2.91
N TYR A 62 -11.21 6.27 -3.54
CA TYR A 62 -12.37 7.00 -3.04
C TYR A 62 -13.59 6.08 -2.86
N THR A 63 -13.84 5.22 -3.85
CA THR A 63 -14.93 4.24 -3.78
C THR A 63 -14.72 3.25 -2.65
N GLU A 64 -13.49 2.79 -2.43
CA GLU A 64 -13.11 1.89 -1.36
C GLU A 64 -13.37 2.50 0.03
N ILE A 65 -12.88 3.72 0.26
CA ILE A 65 -13.09 4.44 1.53
C ILE A 65 -14.57 4.63 1.81
N LYS A 66 -15.33 5.04 0.81
CA LYS A 66 -16.77 5.25 0.94
C LYS A 66 -17.52 3.96 1.26
N THR A 67 -17.18 2.85 0.61
CA THR A 67 -17.90 1.59 0.77
C THR A 67 -17.49 0.80 2.02
N GLN A 68 -16.21 0.82 2.39
CA GLN A 68 -15.71 0.04 3.52
C GLN A 68 -15.88 0.75 4.86
N PHE A 69 -15.71 2.07 4.88
CA PHE A 69 -15.72 2.85 6.12
C PHE A 69 -16.91 3.79 6.25
N ASN A 70 -17.80 3.85 5.24
CA ASN A 70 -18.88 4.83 5.16
C ASN A 70 -18.39 6.27 5.45
N ALA A 71 -17.17 6.56 5.00
CA ALA A 71 -16.48 7.80 5.27
C ALA A 71 -16.54 8.73 4.06
N SER A 72 -16.57 10.05 4.31
CA SER A 72 -16.54 11.08 3.28
C SER A 72 -15.20 11.78 3.30
N LEU A 73 -14.49 11.74 2.17
CA LEU A 73 -13.31 12.58 1.94
C LEU A 73 -13.76 14.01 1.70
N ARG A 74 -13.27 14.95 2.50
CA ARG A 74 -13.58 16.39 2.37
C ARG A 74 -12.41 17.19 1.86
N ILE A 75 -11.20 16.85 2.27
CA ILE A 75 -9.98 17.57 1.93
C ILE A 75 -8.95 16.56 1.41
N PHE A 76 -8.40 16.86 0.28
CA PHE A 76 -7.28 16.12 -0.30
C PHE A 76 -6.09 17.05 -0.42
N ARG A 77 -4.97 16.69 0.21
CA ARG A 77 -3.74 17.48 0.15
C ARG A 77 -2.67 16.74 -0.64
N SER A 78 -1.97 17.47 -1.51
CA SER A 78 -0.85 16.94 -2.28
C SER A 78 0.28 17.97 -2.41
N ASP A 79 1.41 17.54 -2.94
CA ASP A 79 2.40 18.43 -3.47
C ASP A 79 1.93 19.12 -4.77
N ASN A 80 2.83 19.88 -5.41
CA ASN A 80 2.55 20.58 -6.68
C ASN A 80 2.85 19.72 -7.92
N ALA A 81 2.88 18.39 -7.82
CA ALA A 81 3.08 17.55 -8.98
C ALA A 81 1.93 17.72 -9.97
N HIS A 82 2.29 17.86 -11.26
CA HIS A 82 1.35 18.17 -12.35
C HIS A 82 0.17 17.19 -12.45
N GLU A 83 0.38 15.95 -12.07
CA GLU A 83 -0.60 14.87 -12.11
C GLU A 83 -1.84 15.16 -11.23
N TYR A 84 -1.65 15.87 -10.12
CA TYR A 84 -2.75 16.25 -9.23
C TYR A 84 -3.64 17.37 -9.77
N PHE A 85 -3.17 18.09 -10.78
CA PHE A 85 -3.92 19.20 -11.43
C PHE A 85 -4.51 18.79 -12.78
N HIS A 86 -4.50 17.51 -13.11
CA HIS A 86 -5.12 17.03 -14.34
C HIS A 86 -6.64 17.29 -14.32
N THR A 87 -7.19 17.76 -15.44
CA THR A 87 -8.60 18.17 -15.55
C THR A 87 -9.59 17.12 -15.04
N SER A 88 -9.36 15.84 -15.33
CA SER A 88 -10.24 14.76 -14.88
C SER A 88 -10.27 14.60 -13.35
N LEU A 89 -9.14 14.82 -12.67
CA LEU A 89 -9.06 14.74 -11.22
C LEU A 89 -9.70 15.97 -10.57
N SER A 90 -9.45 17.17 -11.12
CA SER A 90 -10.08 18.41 -10.68
C SER A 90 -11.60 18.34 -10.80
N GLN A 91 -12.10 17.90 -11.96
CA GLN A 91 -13.54 17.70 -12.17
C GLN A 91 -14.14 16.70 -11.16
N PHE A 92 -13.42 15.61 -10.88
CA PHE A 92 -13.85 14.65 -9.87
C PHE A 92 -13.94 15.27 -8.47
N PHE A 93 -12.99 16.12 -8.09
CA PHE A 93 -13.04 16.84 -6.81
C PHE A 93 -14.26 17.76 -6.72
N ASP A 94 -14.52 18.53 -7.78
CA ASP A 94 -15.68 19.43 -7.85
C ASP A 94 -17.00 18.65 -7.77
N ASP A 95 -17.13 17.56 -8.53
CA ASP A 95 -18.34 16.71 -8.55
C ASP A 95 -18.65 16.07 -7.19
N HIS A 96 -17.64 15.87 -6.35
CA HIS A 96 -17.77 15.23 -5.03
C HIS A 96 -17.62 16.20 -3.85
N GLY A 97 -17.44 17.51 -4.12
CA GLY A 97 -17.26 18.52 -3.08
C GLY A 97 -15.98 18.34 -2.27
N ILE A 98 -14.91 17.85 -2.89
CA ILE A 98 -13.61 17.63 -2.26
C ILE A 98 -12.74 18.87 -2.47
N ILE A 99 -12.25 19.45 -1.37
CA ILE A 99 -11.32 20.57 -1.43
C ILE A 99 -9.92 20.06 -1.68
N HIS A 100 -9.33 20.39 -2.85
CA HIS A 100 -7.92 20.11 -3.12
C HIS A 100 -7.04 21.21 -2.52
N GLN A 101 -6.11 20.82 -1.67
CA GLN A 101 -5.08 21.70 -1.10
C GLN A 101 -3.73 21.29 -1.64
N SER A 102 -3.05 22.17 -2.34
CA SER A 102 -1.64 21.97 -2.74
C SER A 102 -0.70 22.71 -1.78
N SER A 103 0.52 22.22 -1.62
CA SER A 103 1.57 22.95 -0.93
C SER A 103 1.92 24.22 -1.69
N CYS A 104 2.29 25.29 -0.96
CA CYS A 104 2.79 26.49 -1.61
C CYS A 104 4.09 26.21 -2.36
N PRO A 105 4.31 26.86 -3.51
CA PRO A 105 5.60 26.79 -4.19
C PRO A 105 6.74 27.12 -3.22
N TYR A 106 7.83 26.34 -3.28
CA TYR A 106 9.02 26.49 -2.42
C TYR A 106 8.78 26.29 -0.91
N THR A 107 7.69 25.63 -0.50
CA THR A 107 7.41 25.35 0.91
C THR A 107 7.18 23.84 1.14
N PRO A 108 8.22 22.99 1.00
CA PRO A 108 8.08 21.53 1.14
C PRO A 108 7.52 21.10 2.49
N GLN A 109 7.76 21.88 3.56
CA GLN A 109 7.30 21.60 4.92
C GLN A 109 5.78 21.40 5.03
N GLN A 110 4.99 21.92 4.09
CA GLN A 110 3.54 21.74 4.07
C GLN A 110 3.12 20.33 3.67
N ASN A 111 3.97 19.56 2.99
CA ASN A 111 3.77 18.14 2.69
C ASN A 111 4.61 17.20 3.58
N GLY A 112 5.20 17.73 4.65
CA GLY A 112 6.14 17.01 5.51
C GLY A 112 5.63 15.70 6.09
N VAL A 113 4.31 15.54 6.27
CA VAL A 113 3.70 14.29 6.72
C VAL A 113 3.87 13.19 5.66
N ALA A 114 3.60 13.51 4.39
CA ALA A 114 3.76 12.54 3.31
C ALA A 114 5.22 12.24 3.04
N GLU A 115 6.09 13.27 3.03
CA GLU A 115 7.54 13.11 2.86
C GLU A 115 8.15 12.21 3.96
N TYR A 116 7.82 12.48 5.23
CA TYR A 116 8.27 11.65 6.34
C TYR A 116 7.79 10.20 6.22
N LYS A 117 6.51 10.00 5.88
CA LYS A 117 5.96 8.66 5.70
C LYS A 117 6.59 7.94 4.51
N MET A 118 6.85 8.65 3.42
CA MET A 118 7.54 8.12 2.24
C MET A 118 8.96 7.66 2.60
N HIS A 119 9.70 8.50 3.33
CA HIS A 119 11.04 8.17 3.79
C HIS A 119 11.05 6.92 4.68
N HIS A 120 10.18 6.88 5.70
CA HIS A 120 10.02 5.73 6.59
C HIS A 120 9.65 4.45 5.81
N LEU A 121 8.74 4.56 4.83
CA LEU A 121 8.35 3.44 3.98
C LEU A 121 9.54 2.89 3.18
N LEU A 122 10.36 3.77 2.60
CA LEU A 122 11.55 3.38 1.85
C LEU A 122 12.63 2.77 2.74
N GLU A 123 12.82 3.27 3.95
CA GLU A 123 13.75 2.68 4.93
C GLU A 123 13.37 1.24 5.27
N VAL A 124 12.10 1.00 5.61
CA VAL A 124 11.60 -0.36 5.91
C VAL A 124 11.72 -1.26 4.68
N THR A 125 11.39 -0.74 3.49
CA THR A 125 11.54 -1.46 2.21
C THR A 125 12.99 -1.87 1.98
N HIS A 126 13.94 -0.97 2.20
CA HIS A 126 15.37 -1.27 2.09
C HIS A 126 15.80 -2.32 3.10
N ALA A 127 15.36 -2.21 4.35
CA ALA A 127 15.67 -3.18 5.39
C ALA A 127 15.19 -4.59 5.02
N LEU A 128 13.94 -4.73 4.58
CA LEU A 128 13.39 -6.01 4.12
C LEU A 128 14.17 -6.58 2.96
N LYS A 129 14.43 -5.76 1.94
CA LYS A 129 15.12 -6.16 0.72
C LYS A 129 16.56 -6.62 0.99
N PHE A 130 17.33 -5.85 1.76
CA PHE A 130 18.74 -6.17 2.03
C PHE A 130 18.88 -7.35 2.98
N HIS A 131 18.04 -7.43 4.01
CA HIS A 131 18.09 -8.53 4.97
C HIS A 131 17.79 -9.89 4.32
N MET A 132 16.86 -9.92 3.39
CA MET A 132 16.42 -11.15 2.72
C MET A 132 17.04 -11.34 1.33
N HIS A 133 17.99 -10.49 0.93
CA HIS A 133 18.67 -10.54 -0.39
C HIS A 133 17.70 -10.57 -1.57
N VAL A 134 16.57 -9.86 -1.48
CA VAL A 134 15.55 -9.83 -2.53
C VAL A 134 16.06 -9.10 -3.77
N PRO A 135 15.90 -9.68 -4.98
CA PRO A 135 16.29 -9.01 -6.23
C PRO A 135 15.52 -7.70 -6.46
N LYS A 136 16.18 -6.74 -7.13
CA LYS A 136 15.60 -5.40 -7.37
C LYS A 136 14.25 -5.42 -8.09
N SER A 137 14.00 -6.42 -8.93
CA SER A 137 12.74 -6.56 -9.67
C SER A 137 11.51 -6.86 -8.80
N TYR A 138 11.70 -7.21 -7.53
CA TYR A 138 10.63 -7.49 -6.56
C TYR A 138 10.34 -6.29 -5.63
N TRP A 139 10.91 -5.11 -5.91
CA TRP A 139 10.74 -3.93 -5.06
C TRP A 139 9.25 -3.58 -4.78
N SER A 140 8.36 -3.91 -5.71
CA SER A 140 6.92 -3.71 -5.54
C SER A 140 6.35 -4.52 -4.38
N ASP A 141 6.82 -5.75 -4.20
CA ASP A 141 6.40 -6.62 -3.12
C ASP A 141 7.02 -6.19 -1.79
N ASP A 142 8.27 -5.73 -1.83
CA ASP A 142 8.97 -5.18 -0.67
C ASP A 142 8.23 -3.96 -0.12
N VAL A 143 7.85 -3.00 -0.97
CA VAL A 143 7.18 -1.75 -0.54
C VAL A 143 5.76 -1.99 -0.07
N LEU A 144 5.03 -2.90 -0.70
CA LEU A 144 3.69 -3.30 -0.23
C LEU A 144 3.76 -3.97 1.15
N THR A 145 4.75 -4.84 1.35
CA THR A 145 4.97 -5.49 2.64
C THR A 145 5.37 -4.47 3.71
N ALA A 146 6.27 -3.54 3.39
CA ALA A 146 6.65 -2.46 4.29
C ALA A 146 5.44 -1.62 4.71
N CYS A 147 4.58 -1.23 3.78
CA CYS A 147 3.35 -0.49 4.06
C CYS A 147 2.41 -1.28 4.98
N HIS A 148 2.24 -2.58 4.72
CA HIS A 148 1.44 -3.45 5.56
C HIS A 148 1.95 -3.52 7.00
N LEU A 149 3.26 -3.69 7.18
CA LEU A 149 3.90 -3.76 8.49
C LEU A 149 3.81 -2.43 9.24
N ILE A 150 4.13 -1.30 8.59
CA ILE A 150 4.08 0.04 9.18
C ILE A 150 2.68 0.36 9.72
N ASN A 151 1.63 -0.06 9.03
CA ASN A 151 0.26 0.14 9.52
C ASN A 151 -0.09 -0.75 10.73
N ARG A 152 0.71 -1.77 11.04
CA ARG A 152 0.46 -2.75 12.12
C ARG A 152 1.44 -2.70 13.28
N ILE A 153 2.34 -1.72 13.27
CA ILE A 153 3.23 -1.44 14.42
C ILE A 153 2.71 -0.23 15.21
N PRO A 154 3.01 -0.15 16.51
CA PRO A 154 2.68 1.02 17.33
C PRO A 154 3.34 2.28 16.78
N SER A 155 2.61 3.40 16.78
CA SER A 155 3.12 4.69 16.32
C SER A 155 3.11 5.71 17.46
N THR A 156 4.24 6.36 17.69
CA THR A 156 4.38 7.41 18.71
C THR A 156 3.51 8.62 18.42
N ILE A 157 3.24 8.90 17.14
CA ILE A 157 2.41 10.04 16.69
C ILE A 157 0.98 9.92 17.20
N ILE A 158 0.46 8.70 17.36
CA ILE A 158 -0.89 8.41 17.85
C ILE A 158 -0.86 7.80 19.26
N GLY A 159 0.12 8.21 20.08
CA GLY A 159 0.21 7.81 21.49
C GLY A 159 0.54 6.32 21.72
N GLY A 160 1.29 5.71 20.81
CA GLY A 160 1.68 4.29 20.91
C GLY A 160 0.61 3.30 20.45
N GLN A 161 -0.50 3.79 19.88
CA GLN A 161 -1.53 2.92 19.30
C GLN A 161 -1.07 2.34 17.96
N ILE A 162 -1.66 1.20 17.60
CA ILE A 162 -1.46 0.60 16.27
C ILE A 162 -2.39 1.29 15.28
N VAL A 163 -1.81 1.83 14.21
CA VAL A 163 -2.50 2.59 13.17
C VAL A 163 -3.74 1.85 12.65
N TYR A 164 -3.60 0.58 12.34
CA TYR A 164 -4.68 -0.26 11.82
C TYR A 164 -5.85 -0.40 12.79
N THR A 165 -5.60 -0.52 14.11
CA THR A 165 -6.66 -0.69 15.12
C THR A 165 -7.43 0.61 15.40
N VAL A 166 -6.85 1.77 15.09
CA VAL A 166 -7.57 3.05 15.18
C VAL A 166 -8.71 3.10 14.16
N LEU A 167 -8.45 2.59 12.94
CA LEU A 167 -9.46 2.57 11.87
C LEU A 167 -10.45 1.40 12.02
N SER A 168 -9.96 0.23 12.43
CA SER A 168 -10.72 -1.01 12.51
C SER A 168 -10.51 -1.69 13.87
N PRO A 169 -11.12 -1.19 14.96
CA PRO A 169 -10.88 -1.69 16.32
C PRO A 169 -11.27 -3.16 16.51
N ASP A 170 -12.31 -3.60 15.83
CA ASP A 170 -12.88 -4.95 15.97
C ASP A 170 -12.24 -5.97 15.00
N ALA A 171 -11.41 -5.51 14.07
CA ALA A 171 -10.76 -6.40 13.11
C ALA A 171 -9.48 -7.02 13.70
N PRO A 172 -9.21 -8.32 13.42
CA PRO A 172 -7.98 -8.94 13.85
C PRO A 172 -6.78 -8.25 13.18
N LEU A 173 -5.71 -8.04 13.94
CA LEU A 173 -4.49 -7.39 13.42
C LEU A 173 -3.89 -8.16 12.25
N PHE A 174 -3.97 -9.48 12.29
CA PHE A 174 -3.56 -10.39 11.22
C PHE A 174 -4.64 -11.44 11.00
N HIS A 175 -5.15 -11.55 9.77
CA HIS A 175 -6.12 -12.60 9.40
C HIS A 175 -5.49 -13.99 9.32
N LEU A 176 -4.20 -14.04 9.02
CA LEU A 176 -3.38 -15.25 9.00
C LEU A 176 -2.18 -15.07 9.91
N PRO A 177 -1.66 -16.14 10.54
CA PRO A 177 -0.42 -16.04 11.31
C PRO A 177 0.69 -15.43 10.45
N PRO A 178 1.37 -14.39 10.92
CA PRO A 178 2.42 -13.74 10.16
C PRO A 178 3.56 -14.74 9.90
N LYS A 179 4.04 -14.76 8.67
CA LYS A 179 5.22 -15.50 8.24
C LYS A 179 6.36 -14.53 8.00
N ILE A 180 7.58 -15.03 8.11
CA ILE A 180 8.76 -14.20 7.85
C ILE A 180 8.83 -13.91 6.36
N PHE A 181 8.88 -12.61 6.00
CA PHE A 181 9.09 -12.17 4.63
C PHE A 181 10.40 -12.76 4.08
N GLY A 182 10.37 -13.25 2.84
CA GLY A 182 11.53 -13.85 2.22
C GLY A 182 11.87 -15.27 2.67
N CYS A 183 11.13 -15.89 3.60
CA CYS A 183 11.41 -17.26 4.01
C CYS A 183 11.09 -18.27 2.90
N VAL A 184 11.81 -19.38 2.90
CA VAL A 184 11.52 -20.50 2.00
C VAL A 184 10.23 -21.18 2.42
N CYS A 185 9.36 -21.41 1.46
CA CYS A 185 8.12 -22.17 1.63
C CYS A 185 7.92 -23.18 0.48
N TYR A 186 6.98 -24.10 0.65
CA TYR A 186 6.65 -25.09 -0.35
C TYR A 186 5.16 -25.03 -0.65
N ILE A 187 4.82 -24.89 -1.94
CA ILE A 187 3.43 -24.88 -2.40
C ILE A 187 3.10 -26.25 -2.96
N HIS A 188 1.97 -26.79 -2.53
CA HIS A 188 1.43 -28.01 -3.12
C HIS A 188 0.86 -27.72 -4.51
N ILE A 189 1.22 -28.56 -5.49
CA ILE A 189 0.71 -28.47 -6.85
C ILE A 189 -0.70 -29.04 -6.86
N LEU A 190 -1.69 -28.16 -7.11
CA LEU A 190 -3.09 -28.55 -7.29
C LEU A 190 -3.32 -28.83 -8.79
N GLY A 191 -3.49 -30.09 -9.17
CA GLY A 191 -3.76 -30.46 -10.55
C GLY A 191 -3.58 -31.96 -10.76
N PRO A 192 -3.98 -32.49 -11.94
CA PRO A 192 -3.73 -33.87 -12.27
C PRO A 192 -2.21 -34.12 -12.31
N VAL A 193 -1.71 -34.79 -11.31
CA VAL A 193 -0.31 -35.20 -11.24
C VAL A 193 -0.14 -36.32 -12.26
N SER A 194 0.61 -36.07 -13.33
CA SER A 194 0.77 -37.00 -14.44
C SER A 194 1.58 -38.26 -14.06
N ASP A 195 2.34 -38.19 -12.95
CA ASP A 195 3.15 -39.33 -12.47
C ASP A 195 3.29 -39.30 -10.95
N LYS A 196 3.34 -40.50 -10.32
CA LYS A 196 3.56 -40.66 -8.87
C LYS A 196 4.97 -40.24 -8.43
N LEU A 197 5.93 -40.18 -9.33
CA LEU A 197 7.32 -39.78 -9.09
C LEU A 197 7.55 -38.26 -9.27
N ASN A 198 6.60 -37.54 -9.83
CA ASN A 198 6.72 -36.09 -9.97
C ASN A 198 6.65 -35.37 -8.62
N PRO A 199 7.40 -34.25 -8.44
CA PRO A 199 7.33 -33.45 -7.23
C PRO A 199 5.90 -32.96 -6.99
N LYS A 200 5.37 -33.19 -5.79
CA LYS A 200 4.03 -32.73 -5.39
C LYS A 200 4.02 -31.29 -4.88
N SER A 201 5.20 -30.70 -4.69
CA SER A 201 5.37 -29.34 -4.19
C SER A 201 6.51 -28.63 -4.90
N ILE A 202 6.38 -27.30 -4.96
CA ILE A 202 7.39 -26.42 -5.54
C ILE A 202 8.00 -25.58 -4.42
N LYS A 203 9.31 -25.48 -4.39
CA LYS A 203 10.05 -24.61 -3.48
C LYS A 203 9.88 -23.16 -3.94
N CYS A 204 9.46 -22.28 -3.03
CA CYS A 204 9.15 -20.88 -3.28
C CYS A 204 9.72 -20.00 -2.19
N VAL A 205 9.74 -18.71 -2.43
CA VAL A 205 10.02 -17.68 -1.43
C VAL A 205 8.70 -16.99 -1.08
N PHE A 206 8.48 -16.78 0.21
CA PHE A 206 7.26 -16.15 0.72
C PHE A 206 7.37 -14.63 0.66
N PHE A 207 6.56 -14.00 -0.20
CA PHE A 207 6.33 -12.56 -0.19
C PHE A 207 4.90 -12.29 0.24
N LEU A 208 4.74 -11.49 1.28
CA LEU A 208 3.43 -11.10 1.77
C LEU A 208 2.94 -9.89 0.98
N VAL A 209 1.97 -10.09 0.11
CA VAL A 209 1.30 -9.00 -0.60
C VAL A 209 -0.12 -8.87 -0.06
N PHE A 210 -0.39 -7.77 0.64
CA PHE A 210 -1.74 -7.37 1.00
C PHE A 210 -2.17 -6.22 0.09
N SER A 211 -3.20 -6.47 -0.70
CA SER A 211 -3.99 -5.39 -1.27
C SER A 211 -5.11 -5.05 -0.30
N TYR A 212 -5.34 -3.77 -0.01
CA TYR A 212 -6.51 -3.32 0.72
C TYR A 212 -7.80 -3.62 -0.05
N SER A 213 -7.75 -3.71 -1.38
CA SER A 213 -8.87 -4.07 -2.22
C SER A 213 -9.05 -5.59 -2.33
N LYS A 214 -9.84 -6.16 -1.43
CA LYS A 214 -10.60 -7.42 -1.57
C LYS A 214 -9.88 -8.75 -1.79
N ARG A 215 -8.55 -8.85 -1.93
CA ARG A 215 -7.88 -10.14 -2.06
C ARG A 215 -6.56 -10.15 -1.29
N ILE A 216 -6.45 -11.08 -0.34
CA ILE A 216 -5.16 -11.54 0.18
C ILE A 216 -4.50 -12.25 -0.99
N LEU A 217 -3.68 -11.53 -1.75
CA LEU A 217 -2.86 -12.15 -2.77
C LEU A 217 -1.57 -12.58 -2.08
N MET A 218 -1.49 -13.85 -1.69
CA MET A 218 -0.21 -14.51 -1.46
C MET A 218 0.45 -14.64 -2.83
N LEU A 219 1.29 -13.70 -3.22
CA LEU A 219 2.12 -13.84 -4.39
C LEU A 219 3.30 -14.73 -4.00
N LEU A 220 3.13 -16.01 -4.24
CA LEU A 220 4.20 -16.99 -4.22
C LEU A 220 4.91 -16.89 -5.56
N THR A 221 5.95 -16.09 -5.62
CA THR A 221 6.79 -16.03 -6.82
C THR A 221 7.74 -17.20 -6.83
N TYR A 222 7.71 -17.95 -7.95
CA TYR A 222 8.64 -19.01 -8.22
C TYR A 222 10.04 -18.43 -8.39
N PHE A 223 10.91 -18.69 -7.44
CA PHE A 223 12.33 -18.46 -7.62
C PHE A 223 12.97 -19.78 -8.05
N LEU A 224 13.04 -20.04 -9.36
CA LEU A 224 14.05 -20.92 -9.93
C LEU A 224 15.37 -20.14 -9.93
N ALA A 225 15.97 -19.98 -8.77
CA ALA A 225 17.34 -19.52 -8.67
C ALA A 225 18.19 -20.70 -8.23
N SER A 226 18.98 -21.14 -9.14
CA SER A 226 20.23 -21.82 -8.87
C SER A 226 21.05 -20.96 -7.90
N PHE A 227 21.00 -21.26 -6.62
CA PHE A 227 22.06 -20.90 -5.70
C PHE A 227 23.14 -21.98 -5.86
N HIS A 228 24.18 -21.66 -6.63
CA HIS A 228 25.49 -22.27 -6.52
C HIS A 228 26.30 -21.48 -5.52
#